data_a1e97d7ec0a3a9ec87794556143fda81
#
_entry.id   a1e97d7ec0a3a9ec87794556143fda81
#
_cell.length_a   1.000
_cell.length_b   1.000
_cell.length_c   1.000
_cell.angle_alpha   90.00
_cell.angle_beta   90.00
_cell.angle_gamma   90.00
#
_symmetry.space_group_name_H-M   'P 1'
#
loop_
_entity.id
_entity.type
_entity.pdbx_description
1 polymer ?
#
loop_
_entity_poly.entity_id
_entity_poly.type
_entity_poly.pdbx_seq_one_letter_code
_entity_poly.pdbx_strand_id
1 'polypeptide(L)'
;MEQIKKAMGMYPWAIQESELNKIIAIASRLNDVEALRATNGTLLNNTRKTEIRNGVAIIPVVGSIFRYANMFTEVSGATSTQVLSTDFNEALNNKDVKGILLDIDSGGGQANGISELSSMIFNARGVKPIKAYIGGSGASAAYWIGSSADEVVINDTGIAGSIGAMLSFDDNSAKKEKDGIVEMKYISSVSPLKNSNSELQALVDSLGEIFVENVARNRGVTVEHVKENFGKGGLFVGKDAVSAGLADRVGTFEEVLASFSTSNRNYGVL
;
A
#
# COMPACT_ATOMS: atom_id res chain seq x y z
N MET A 1 22.79 7.08 -8.94
CA MET A 1 22.16 5.75 -8.93
C MET A 1 22.41 5.00 -7.61
N GLU A 2 23.64 4.83 -7.18
CA GLU A 2 24.01 4.11 -5.94
C GLU A 2 23.42 4.76 -4.67
N GLN A 3 23.42 6.09 -4.57
CA GLN A 3 22.83 6.80 -3.42
C GLN A 3 21.31 6.62 -3.29
N ILE A 4 20.58 6.56 -4.41
CA ILE A 4 19.12 6.37 -4.42
C ILE A 4 18.77 4.95 -4.02
N LYS A 5 19.47 3.96 -4.59
CA LYS A 5 19.32 2.55 -4.20
C LYS A 5 19.65 2.35 -2.71
N LYS A 6 20.70 3.02 -2.22
CA LYS A 6 21.08 3.00 -0.80
C LYS A 6 20.00 3.64 0.09
N ALA A 7 19.42 4.76 -0.33
CA ALA A 7 18.33 5.42 0.40
C ALA A 7 17.06 4.55 0.43
N MET A 8 16.76 3.83 -0.65
CA MET A 8 15.61 2.93 -0.72
C MET A 8 15.80 1.66 0.11
N GLY A 9 17.02 1.13 0.19
CA GLY A 9 17.36 -0.02 1.06
C GLY A 9 17.31 0.29 2.56
N MET A 10 17.14 1.57 2.95
CA MET A 10 17.08 1.98 4.36
C MET A 10 15.69 1.81 5.00
N TYR A 11 14.65 1.52 4.22
CA TYR A 11 13.28 1.38 4.72
C TYR A 11 12.72 -0.01 4.40
N PRO A 12 12.02 -0.64 5.37
CA PRO A 12 11.27 -1.85 5.10
C PRO A 12 10.09 -1.57 4.18
N TRP A 13 9.83 -2.51 3.28
CA TRP A 13 8.78 -2.41 2.27
C TRP A 13 7.73 -3.49 2.47
N ALA A 14 6.48 -3.11 2.39
CA ALA A 14 5.34 -3.96 2.13
C ALA A 14 4.94 -3.72 0.67
N ILE A 15 5.70 -4.28 -0.27
CA ILE A 15 5.60 -4.02 -1.73
C ILE A 15 5.91 -5.30 -2.51
N GLN A 16 5.35 -5.42 -3.71
CA GLN A 16 5.76 -6.43 -4.67
C GLN A 16 7.15 -6.09 -5.24
N GLU A 17 7.99 -7.11 -5.46
CA GLU A 17 9.35 -6.92 -6.00
C GLU A 17 9.33 -6.21 -7.36
N SER A 18 8.37 -6.53 -8.24
CA SER A 18 8.21 -5.87 -9.53
C SER A 18 7.95 -4.37 -9.40
N GLU A 19 7.17 -3.95 -8.41
CA GLU A 19 6.90 -2.53 -8.13
C GLU A 19 8.12 -1.84 -7.52
N LEU A 20 8.86 -2.50 -6.64
CA LEU A 20 10.12 -1.99 -6.12
C LEU A 20 11.11 -1.72 -7.26
N ASN A 21 11.23 -2.66 -8.21
CA ASN A 21 12.09 -2.50 -9.39
C ASN A 21 11.65 -1.34 -10.28
N LYS A 22 10.34 -1.08 -10.45
CA LYS A 22 9.83 0.10 -11.16
C LYS A 22 10.23 1.40 -10.45
N ILE A 23 10.10 1.47 -9.13
CA ILE A 23 10.53 2.62 -8.34
C ILE A 23 12.04 2.87 -8.55
N ILE A 24 12.86 1.83 -8.47
CA ILE A 24 14.30 1.92 -8.70
C ILE A 24 14.60 2.44 -10.12
N ALA A 25 13.88 1.94 -11.12
CA ALA A 25 14.05 2.36 -12.51
C ALA A 25 13.67 3.84 -12.71
N ILE A 26 12.55 4.31 -12.12
CA ILE A 26 12.14 5.71 -12.16
C ILE A 26 13.16 6.59 -11.43
N ALA A 27 13.55 6.19 -10.21
CA ALA A 27 14.53 6.92 -9.41
C ALA A 27 15.89 7.05 -10.10
N SER A 28 16.29 6.03 -10.90
CA SER A 28 17.53 6.09 -11.68
C SER A 28 17.51 7.12 -12.83
N ARG A 29 16.31 7.48 -13.31
CA ARG A 29 16.09 8.50 -14.35
C ARG A 29 15.98 9.92 -13.79
N LEU A 30 15.80 10.07 -12.47
CA LEU A 30 15.68 11.40 -11.81
C LEU A 30 16.96 12.26 -11.94
N ASN A 31 18.09 11.69 -12.34
CA ASN A 31 19.30 12.47 -12.67
C ASN A 31 19.20 13.21 -14.02
N ASP A 32 18.20 12.90 -14.83
CA ASP A 32 17.90 13.62 -16.07
C ASP A 32 16.64 14.48 -15.86
N VAL A 33 16.85 15.65 -15.24
CA VAL A 33 15.80 16.62 -14.92
C VAL A 33 15.11 17.16 -16.18
N GLU A 34 15.83 17.19 -17.33
CA GLU A 34 15.25 17.58 -18.62
C GLU A 34 14.31 16.52 -19.18
N ALA A 35 14.67 15.24 -19.10
CA ALA A 35 13.79 14.13 -19.52
C ALA A 35 12.53 14.06 -18.65
N LEU A 36 12.63 14.35 -17.35
CA LEU A 36 11.47 14.42 -16.45
C LEU A 36 10.57 15.63 -16.77
N ARG A 37 11.15 16.79 -17.07
CA ARG A 37 10.38 17.97 -17.48
C ARG A 37 9.72 17.77 -18.84
N ALA A 38 10.35 17.04 -19.76
CA ALA A 38 9.79 16.74 -21.07
C ALA A 38 8.60 15.73 -21.00
N THR A 39 8.61 14.80 -20.04
CA THR A 39 7.46 13.91 -19.77
C THR A 39 6.34 14.59 -19.01
N ASN A 40 6.62 15.67 -18.26
CA ASN A 40 5.63 16.47 -17.53
C ASN A 40 4.82 17.43 -18.41
N GLY A 41 4.96 17.38 -19.73
CA GLY A 41 4.25 18.25 -20.66
C GLY A 41 2.73 18.06 -20.70
N THR A 42 2.19 17.03 -20.06
CA THR A 42 0.74 16.84 -19.89
C THR A 42 0.50 16.05 -18.60
N LEU A 43 0.32 16.73 -17.49
CA LEU A 43 -0.41 16.16 -16.35
C LEU A 43 -1.75 15.68 -16.91
N LEU A 44 -1.93 14.38 -16.96
CA LEU A 44 -3.24 13.80 -17.32
C LEU A 44 -4.25 14.32 -16.28
N ASN A 45 -5.12 15.22 -16.70
CA ASN A 45 -6.06 15.96 -15.85
C ASN A 45 -7.07 15.07 -15.11
N ASN A 46 -7.05 13.76 -15.33
CA ASN A 46 -8.01 12.79 -14.79
C ASN A 46 -7.43 11.82 -13.76
N THR A 47 -6.18 12.01 -13.31
CA THR A 47 -5.55 11.01 -12.46
C THR A 47 -5.45 11.45 -11.01
N ARG A 48 -6.09 10.67 -10.14
CA ARG A 48 -5.66 10.42 -8.77
C ARG A 48 -5.93 11.53 -7.76
N LYS A 49 -7.04 12.24 -7.97
CA LYS A 49 -7.59 13.14 -6.95
C LYS A 49 -8.86 12.52 -6.38
N THR A 50 -9.06 12.71 -5.09
CA THR A 50 -10.34 12.41 -4.46
C THR A 50 -11.45 13.18 -5.14
N GLU A 51 -12.51 12.48 -5.57
CA GLU A 51 -13.70 13.06 -6.18
C GLU A 51 -14.97 12.62 -5.44
N ILE A 52 -16.02 13.43 -5.50
CA ILE A 52 -17.33 13.06 -4.96
C ILE A 52 -18.27 12.79 -6.13
N ARG A 53 -18.75 11.55 -6.24
CA ARG A 53 -19.72 11.13 -7.25
C ARG A 53 -20.93 10.51 -6.57
N ASN A 54 -22.10 11.09 -6.80
CA ASN A 54 -23.37 10.65 -6.22
C ASN A 54 -23.37 10.61 -4.66
N GLY A 55 -22.63 11.50 -4.03
CA GLY A 55 -22.47 11.54 -2.58
C GLY A 55 -21.49 10.50 -2.03
N VAL A 56 -20.72 9.82 -2.88
CA VAL A 56 -19.63 8.91 -2.48
C VAL A 56 -18.29 9.57 -2.76
N ALA A 57 -17.45 9.68 -1.74
CA ALA A 57 -16.07 10.10 -1.90
C ALA A 57 -15.26 8.92 -2.44
N ILE A 58 -14.71 9.07 -3.63
CA ILE A 58 -13.84 8.10 -4.28
C ILE A 58 -12.41 8.53 -4.02
N ILE A 59 -11.70 7.75 -3.23
CA ILE A 59 -10.32 8.05 -2.82
C ILE A 59 -9.39 7.06 -3.51
N PRO A 60 -8.53 7.53 -4.44
CA PRO A 60 -7.62 6.64 -5.17
C PRO A 60 -6.44 6.19 -4.31
N VAL A 61 -6.16 4.88 -4.36
CA VAL A 61 -4.98 4.24 -3.77
C VAL A 61 -4.20 3.56 -4.90
N VAL A 62 -3.37 4.34 -5.60
CA VAL A 62 -2.83 3.93 -6.89
C VAL A 62 -1.30 4.07 -6.92
N GLY A 63 -0.63 3.16 -7.66
CA GLY A 63 0.82 3.14 -7.79
C GLY A 63 1.51 2.81 -6.47
N SER A 64 2.77 3.18 -6.34
CA SER A 64 3.55 2.88 -5.13
C SER A 64 3.14 3.77 -3.96
N ILE A 65 3.10 3.20 -2.75
CA ILE A 65 2.66 3.90 -1.54
C ILE A 65 3.87 4.37 -0.73
N PHE A 66 3.87 5.65 -0.37
CA PHE A 66 4.88 6.30 0.47
C PHE A 66 4.25 6.93 1.71
N ARG A 67 5.03 7.10 2.78
CA ARG A 67 4.52 7.77 3.98
C ARG A 67 4.20 9.24 3.73
N TYR A 68 5.11 9.97 3.11
CA TYR A 68 4.99 11.41 2.89
C TYR A 68 4.93 11.75 1.40
N ALA A 69 4.14 12.77 1.08
CA ALA A 69 4.16 13.37 -0.23
C ALA A 69 5.52 14.02 -0.49
N ASN A 70 6.06 13.80 -1.68
CA ASN A 70 7.30 14.38 -2.13
C ASN A 70 7.26 14.55 -3.66
N MET A 71 8.28 15.16 -4.24
CA MET A 71 8.35 15.38 -5.68
C MET A 71 8.24 14.06 -6.49
N PHE A 72 8.71 12.95 -5.93
CA PHE A 72 8.58 11.64 -6.57
C PHE A 72 7.12 11.19 -6.62
N THR A 73 6.34 11.37 -5.55
CA THR A 73 4.90 11.02 -5.54
C THR A 73 4.11 11.85 -6.54
N GLU A 74 4.45 13.13 -6.70
CA GLU A 74 3.80 14.02 -7.66
C GLU A 74 4.09 13.61 -9.11
N VAL A 75 5.35 13.29 -9.43
CA VAL A 75 5.78 12.93 -10.78
C VAL A 75 5.39 11.51 -11.17
N SER A 76 5.51 10.53 -10.26
CA SER A 76 5.20 9.13 -10.53
C SER A 76 3.72 8.81 -10.39
N GLY A 77 2.93 9.72 -9.82
CA GLY A 77 1.53 9.51 -9.46
C GLY A 77 1.37 8.44 -8.37
N ALA A 78 2.34 8.32 -7.49
CA ALA A 78 2.30 7.45 -6.33
C ALA A 78 1.36 7.99 -5.25
N THR A 79 0.91 7.13 -4.36
CA THR A 79 0.05 7.48 -3.22
C THR A 79 0.91 7.88 -2.01
N SER A 80 0.49 8.91 -1.27
CA SER A 80 1.02 9.25 0.04
C SER A 80 0.00 8.90 1.13
N THR A 81 0.41 8.15 2.17
CA THR A 81 -0.48 7.86 3.30
C THR A 81 -0.88 9.11 4.06
N GLN A 82 -0.02 10.13 4.09
CA GLN A 82 -0.33 11.42 4.69
C GLN A 82 -1.49 12.12 3.96
N VAL A 83 -1.42 12.21 2.63
CA VAL A 83 -2.49 12.83 1.81
C VAL A 83 -3.76 12.00 1.90
N LEU A 84 -3.65 10.68 1.77
CA LEU A 84 -4.78 9.77 1.85
C LEU A 84 -5.51 9.86 3.22
N SER A 85 -4.75 10.03 4.31
CA SER A 85 -5.32 10.24 5.65
C SER A 85 -6.10 11.55 5.72
N THR A 86 -5.61 12.61 5.09
CA THR A 86 -6.29 13.90 5.02
C THR A 86 -7.59 13.78 4.23
N ASP A 87 -7.53 13.24 3.01
CA ASP A 87 -8.69 13.04 2.13
C ASP A 87 -9.75 12.16 2.79
N PHE A 88 -9.32 11.09 3.47
CA PHE A 88 -10.23 10.21 4.20
C PHE A 88 -10.95 10.93 5.34
N ASN A 89 -10.22 11.70 6.16
CA ASN A 89 -10.83 12.48 7.26
C ASN A 89 -11.76 13.57 6.74
N GLU A 90 -11.39 14.26 5.65
CA GLU A 90 -12.26 15.23 5.01
C GLU A 90 -13.56 14.58 4.52
N ALA A 91 -13.47 13.43 3.84
CA ALA A 91 -14.62 12.68 3.38
C ALA A 91 -15.49 12.17 4.55
N LEU A 92 -14.87 11.69 5.63
CA LEU A 92 -15.56 11.20 6.81
C LEU A 92 -16.38 12.30 7.51
N ASN A 93 -15.83 13.51 7.59
CA ASN A 93 -16.46 14.65 8.26
C ASN A 93 -17.38 15.47 7.36
N ASN A 94 -17.35 15.28 6.04
CA ASN A 94 -18.18 16.03 5.10
C ASN A 94 -19.62 15.49 5.13
N LYS A 95 -20.60 16.36 5.47
CA LYS A 95 -22.03 16.00 5.57
C LYS A 95 -22.67 15.61 4.23
N ASP A 96 -22.11 16.08 3.11
CA ASP A 96 -22.61 15.75 1.77
C ASP A 96 -22.10 14.39 1.29
N VAL A 97 -21.10 13.81 1.97
CA VAL A 97 -20.55 12.48 1.69
C VAL A 97 -21.31 11.43 2.50
N LYS A 98 -21.94 10.50 1.79
CA LYS A 98 -22.76 9.40 2.34
C LYS A 98 -22.00 8.08 2.44
N GLY A 99 -20.84 7.98 1.81
CA GLY A 99 -19.98 6.79 1.84
C GLY A 99 -18.61 7.06 1.25
N ILE A 100 -17.66 6.18 1.51
CA ILE A 100 -16.27 6.29 1.06
C ILE A 100 -15.91 5.04 0.28
N LEU A 101 -15.38 5.23 -0.93
CA LEU A 101 -14.86 4.18 -1.78
C LEU A 101 -13.34 4.35 -1.93
N LEU A 102 -12.57 3.38 -1.43
CA LEU A 102 -11.15 3.27 -1.71
C LEU A 102 -10.98 2.58 -3.07
N ASP A 103 -10.53 3.30 -4.08
CA ASP A 103 -10.30 2.78 -5.43
C ASP A 103 -8.84 2.36 -5.56
N ILE A 104 -8.60 1.02 -5.54
CA ILE A 104 -7.29 0.44 -5.33
C ILE A 104 -6.73 -0.16 -6.61
N ASP A 105 -5.56 0.34 -7.03
CA ASP A 105 -4.69 -0.25 -8.04
C ASP A 105 -3.21 0.00 -7.66
N SER A 106 -2.71 -0.77 -6.71
CA SER A 106 -1.38 -0.59 -6.13
C SER A 106 -0.73 -1.92 -5.74
N GLY A 107 0.54 -2.06 -6.05
CA GLY A 107 1.38 -3.19 -5.62
C GLY A 107 1.93 -3.06 -4.20
N GLY A 108 1.55 -2.01 -3.46
CA GLY A 108 2.04 -1.75 -2.12
C GLY A 108 3.08 -0.63 -2.04
N GLY A 109 3.86 -0.59 -0.96
CA GLY A 109 4.82 0.48 -0.73
C GLY A 109 5.58 0.37 0.58
N GLN A 110 5.97 1.52 1.13
CA GLN A 110 6.64 1.59 2.43
C GLN A 110 5.74 1.05 3.54
N ALA A 111 6.29 0.24 4.44
CA ALA A 111 5.54 -0.29 5.59
C ALA A 111 5.14 0.79 6.60
N ASN A 112 5.97 1.85 6.70
CA ASN A 112 5.77 2.93 7.68
C ASN A 112 4.52 3.76 7.36
N GLY A 113 3.63 3.93 8.34
CA GLY A 113 2.39 4.72 8.25
C GLY A 113 1.17 3.92 7.78
N ILE A 114 1.36 2.68 7.29
CA ILE A 114 0.25 1.86 6.81
C ILE A 114 -0.64 1.38 7.95
N SER A 115 -0.04 0.86 9.03
CA SER A 115 -0.80 0.39 10.21
C SER A 115 -1.65 1.50 10.83
N GLU A 116 -1.10 2.71 10.88
CA GLU A 116 -1.77 3.92 11.39
C GLU A 116 -2.99 4.28 10.52
N LEU A 117 -2.81 4.35 9.20
CA LEU A 117 -3.89 4.61 8.25
C LEU A 117 -4.95 3.50 8.26
N SER A 118 -4.53 2.23 8.24
CA SER A 118 -5.44 1.08 8.31
C SER A 118 -6.28 1.10 9.59
N SER A 119 -5.66 1.45 10.73
CA SER A 119 -6.36 1.57 12.00
C SER A 119 -7.37 2.73 12.00
N MET A 120 -7.03 3.85 11.39
CA MET A 120 -7.93 4.99 11.23
C MET A 120 -9.17 4.61 10.41
N ILE A 121 -8.99 3.93 9.28
CA ILE A 121 -10.09 3.49 8.42
C ILE A 121 -10.95 2.44 9.17
N PHE A 122 -10.32 1.46 9.80
CA PHE A 122 -11.02 0.42 10.56
C PHE A 122 -11.88 1.00 11.70
N ASN A 123 -11.35 1.96 12.44
CA ASN A 123 -12.07 2.60 13.56
C ASN A 123 -13.20 3.52 13.09
N ALA A 124 -13.21 3.93 11.82
CA ALA A 124 -14.28 4.71 11.21
C ALA A 124 -15.46 3.85 10.70
N ARG A 125 -15.34 2.52 10.71
CA ARG A 125 -16.44 1.61 10.37
C ARG A 125 -17.67 1.93 11.22
N GLY A 126 -18.84 1.87 10.60
CA GLY A 126 -20.10 2.19 11.26
C GLY A 126 -20.44 3.68 11.32
N VAL A 127 -19.51 4.60 11.05
CA VAL A 127 -19.80 6.05 10.92
C VAL A 127 -20.40 6.35 9.56
N LYS A 128 -19.73 5.88 8.49
CA LYS A 128 -20.23 5.86 7.11
C LYS A 128 -19.85 4.54 6.48
N PRO A 129 -20.58 4.06 5.47
CA PRO A 129 -20.16 2.89 4.68
C PRO A 129 -18.80 3.15 4.04
N ILE A 130 -17.84 2.26 4.27
CA ILE A 130 -16.51 2.31 3.67
C ILE A 130 -16.31 1.04 2.86
N LYS A 131 -16.07 1.17 1.56
CA LYS A 131 -15.81 0.02 0.68
C LYS A 131 -14.45 0.17 0.02
N ALA A 132 -13.78 -0.95 -0.22
CA ALA A 132 -12.59 -1.02 -1.03
C ALA A 132 -12.93 -1.75 -2.32
N TYR A 133 -12.53 -1.18 -3.46
CA TYR A 133 -12.60 -1.83 -4.76
C TYR A 133 -11.18 -2.05 -5.29
N ILE A 134 -10.85 -3.30 -5.56
CA ILE A 134 -9.57 -3.69 -6.16
C ILE A 134 -9.81 -3.91 -7.64
N GLY A 135 -9.51 -2.87 -8.44
CA GLY A 135 -9.71 -2.89 -9.89
C GLY A 135 -8.58 -3.58 -10.66
N GLY A 136 -7.36 -3.43 -10.16
CA GLY A 136 -6.13 -4.02 -10.70
C GLY A 136 -5.37 -4.76 -9.62
N SER A 137 -4.40 -4.14 -8.99
CA SER A 137 -3.62 -4.71 -7.91
C SER A 137 -4.02 -4.11 -6.57
N GLY A 138 -4.36 -4.95 -5.60
CA GLY A 138 -4.51 -4.62 -4.18
C GLY A 138 -3.55 -5.49 -3.38
N ALA A 139 -2.25 -5.27 -3.55
CA ALA A 139 -1.24 -6.16 -2.98
C ALA A 139 -0.46 -5.49 -1.86
N SER A 140 -0.01 -6.29 -0.88
CA SER A 140 0.87 -5.88 0.20
C SER A 140 0.31 -4.67 0.98
N ALA A 141 1.00 -3.53 1.11
CA ALA A 141 0.50 -2.34 1.81
C ALA A 141 -0.87 -1.86 1.29
N ALA A 142 -1.15 -2.01 0.00
CA ALA A 142 -2.45 -1.66 -0.58
C ALA A 142 -3.57 -2.61 -0.09
N TYR A 143 -3.26 -3.91 0.03
CA TYR A 143 -4.20 -4.86 0.64
C TYR A 143 -4.42 -4.56 2.13
N TRP A 144 -3.35 -4.21 2.85
CA TRP A 144 -3.46 -3.82 4.26
C TRP A 144 -4.44 -2.67 4.45
N ILE A 145 -4.34 -1.62 3.61
CA ILE A 145 -5.28 -0.49 3.61
C ILE A 145 -6.68 -0.95 3.22
N GLY A 146 -6.82 -1.65 2.09
CA GLY A 146 -8.12 -2.09 1.56
C GLY A 146 -8.88 -3.03 2.50
N SER A 147 -8.16 -3.93 3.18
CA SER A 147 -8.74 -4.88 4.15
C SER A 147 -9.42 -4.20 5.34
N SER A 148 -9.08 -2.93 5.61
CA SER A 148 -9.66 -2.15 6.71
C SER A 148 -11.04 -1.55 6.40
N ALA A 149 -11.52 -1.62 5.16
CA ALA A 149 -12.88 -1.20 4.77
C ALA A 149 -13.96 -2.17 5.29
N ASP A 150 -15.22 -1.75 5.34
CA ASP A 150 -16.36 -2.61 5.72
C ASP A 150 -16.55 -3.76 4.72
N GLU A 151 -16.32 -3.51 3.43
CA GLU A 151 -16.45 -4.47 2.33
C GLU A 151 -15.27 -4.34 1.38
N VAL A 152 -14.68 -5.47 0.98
CA VAL A 152 -13.64 -5.56 -0.05
C VAL A 152 -14.22 -6.24 -1.29
N VAL A 153 -14.33 -5.51 -2.37
CA VAL A 153 -14.77 -6.02 -3.67
C VAL A 153 -13.60 -6.06 -4.63
N ILE A 154 -13.45 -7.15 -5.35
CA ILE A 154 -12.36 -7.34 -6.30
C ILE A 154 -12.90 -7.52 -7.72
N ASN A 155 -12.22 -6.93 -8.71
CA ASN A 155 -12.50 -7.24 -10.12
C ASN A 155 -12.16 -8.72 -10.41
N ASP A 156 -12.79 -9.32 -11.42
CA ASP A 156 -12.53 -10.70 -11.82
C ASP A 156 -11.08 -10.99 -12.22
N THR A 157 -10.38 -9.97 -12.74
CA THR A 157 -8.96 -9.99 -13.08
C THR A 157 -8.09 -9.29 -12.02
N GLY A 158 -8.70 -8.74 -10.98
CA GLY A 158 -8.00 -8.06 -9.89
C GLY A 158 -7.15 -9.03 -9.07
N ILE A 159 -6.09 -8.53 -8.46
CA ILE A 159 -5.10 -9.31 -7.70
C ILE A 159 -5.07 -8.81 -6.27
N ALA A 160 -5.14 -9.72 -5.29
CA ALA A 160 -5.03 -9.40 -3.86
C ALA A 160 -4.06 -10.34 -3.14
N GLY A 161 -3.45 -9.86 -2.05
CA GLY A 161 -2.55 -10.67 -1.21
C GLY A 161 -1.19 -10.04 -1.00
N SER A 162 -0.10 -10.82 -1.13
CA SER A 162 1.27 -10.37 -0.84
C SER A 162 1.40 -9.83 0.60
N ILE A 163 0.82 -10.54 1.57
CA ILE A 163 0.85 -10.16 2.99
C ILE A 163 2.21 -10.51 3.56
N GLY A 164 2.97 -9.50 3.98
CA GLY A 164 4.31 -9.62 4.53
C GLY A 164 5.16 -8.39 4.30
N ALA A 165 6.33 -8.36 4.92
CA ALA A 165 7.32 -7.30 4.75
C ALA A 165 8.61 -7.86 4.15
N MET A 166 9.35 -7.03 3.43
CA MET A 166 10.64 -7.39 2.86
C MET A 166 11.62 -6.24 2.97
N LEU A 167 12.90 -6.58 2.98
CA LEU A 167 14.00 -5.66 2.85
C LEU A 167 14.93 -6.18 1.75
N SER A 168 15.27 -5.35 0.78
CA SER A 168 16.11 -5.75 -0.35
C SER A 168 17.35 -4.87 -0.42
N PHE A 169 18.51 -5.48 -0.57
CA PHE A 169 19.81 -4.82 -0.74
C PHE A 169 20.55 -5.40 -1.93
N ASP A 170 21.26 -4.55 -2.66
CA ASP A 170 22.24 -5.02 -3.63
C ASP A 170 23.54 -5.39 -2.88
N ASP A 171 23.98 -6.64 -2.96
CA ASP A 171 25.32 -7.03 -2.53
C ASP A 171 26.35 -6.71 -3.61
N ASN A 172 27.08 -5.61 -3.39
CA ASN A 172 28.13 -5.16 -4.29
C ASN A 172 29.54 -5.54 -3.79
N SER A 173 29.66 -6.46 -2.82
CA SER A 173 30.94 -6.82 -2.20
C SER A 173 31.97 -7.34 -3.21
N ALA A 174 31.56 -8.26 -4.08
CA ALA A 174 32.41 -8.80 -5.12
C ALA A 174 32.93 -7.75 -6.13
N LYS A 175 32.08 -6.76 -6.46
CA LYS A 175 32.47 -5.65 -7.32
C LYS A 175 33.47 -4.72 -6.63
N LYS A 176 33.22 -4.39 -5.36
CA LYS A 176 34.12 -3.56 -4.55
C LYS A 176 35.47 -4.21 -4.39
N GLU A 177 35.51 -5.52 -4.13
CA GLU A 177 36.74 -6.29 -4.03
C GLU A 177 37.54 -6.25 -5.34
N LYS A 178 36.88 -6.46 -6.48
CA LYS A 178 37.51 -6.35 -7.81
C LYS A 178 38.05 -4.96 -8.11
N ASP A 179 37.37 -3.92 -7.64
CA ASP A 179 37.74 -2.51 -7.81
C ASP A 179 38.79 -2.07 -6.74
N GLY A 180 39.26 -2.98 -5.87
CA GLY A 180 40.21 -2.69 -4.80
C GLY A 180 39.68 -1.83 -3.67
N ILE A 181 38.33 -1.73 -3.54
CA ILE A 181 37.66 -0.92 -2.52
C ILE A 181 37.47 -1.78 -1.26
N VAL A 182 38.11 -1.40 -0.17
CA VAL A 182 37.92 -2.00 1.14
C VAL A 182 36.94 -1.13 1.96
N GLU A 183 35.79 -1.71 2.29
CA GLU A 183 34.82 -1.04 3.18
C GLU A 183 35.15 -1.39 4.64
N MET A 184 35.49 -0.37 5.43
CA MET A 184 35.73 -0.54 6.87
C MET A 184 34.52 -0.02 7.65
N LYS A 185 33.94 -0.86 8.53
CA LYS A 185 32.83 -0.52 9.40
C LYS A 185 33.30 -0.53 10.87
N TYR A 186 33.06 0.56 11.56
CA TYR A 186 33.30 0.67 12.99
C TYR A 186 31.96 0.74 13.73
N ILE A 187 31.68 -0.27 14.52
CA ILE A 187 30.44 -0.37 15.31
C ILE A 187 30.83 -0.25 16.77
N SER A 188 30.09 0.61 17.50
CA SER A 188 30.30 0.78 18.92
C SER A 188 30.09 -0.53 19.68
N SER A 189 30.93 -0.80 20.66
CA SER A 189 30.82 -1.99 21.51
C SER A 189 29.51 -2.06 22.31
N VAL A 190 28.83 -0.93 22.52
CA VAL A 190 27.50 -0.89 23.16
C VAL A 190 26.33 -1.16 22.19
N SER A 191 26.62 -1.28 20.91
CA SER A 191 25.60 -1.52 19.86
C SER A 191 26.06 -2.58 18.86
N PRO A 192 26.44 -3.79 19.29
CA PRO A 192 27.10 -4.80 18.44
C PRO A 192 26.17 -5.31 17.32
N LEU A 193 24.85 -5.24 17.50
CA LEU A 193 23.89 -5.70 16.51
C LEU A 193 23.53 -4.65 15.45
N LYS A 194 24.03 -3.42 15.57
CA LYS A 194 23.68 -2.33 14.65
C LYS A 194 23.99 -2.68 13.20
N ASN A 195 22.96 -2.76 12.37
CA ASN A 195 23.02 -3.19 10.96
C ASN A 195 23.52 -4.64 10.76
N SER A 196 23.33 -5.51 11.74
CA SER A 196 23.58 -6.94 11.56
C SER A 196 22.46 -7.58 10.73
N ASN A 197 22.76 -8.67 10.03
CA ASN A 197 21.74 -9.43 9.28
C ASN A 197 20.65 -9.96 10.21
N SER A 198 20.99 -10.35 11.44
CA SER A 198 20.01 -10.83 12.43
C SER A 198 19.07 -9.72 12.90
N GLU A 199 19.57 -8.50 13.08
CA GLU A 199 18.73 -7.33 13.41
C GLU A 199 17.78 -6.99 12.26
N LEU A 200 18.27 -6.98 11.03
CA LEU A 200 17.47 -6.71 9.84
C LEU A 200 16.38 -7.77 9.63
N GLN A 201 16.70 -9.04 9.84
CA GLN A 201 15.71 -10.12 9.77
C GLN A 201 14.66 -9.96 10.87
N ALA A 202 15.05 -9.69 12.12
CA ALA A 202 14.11 -9.48 13.22
C ALA A 202 13.19 -8.28 12.98
N LEU A 203 13.69 -7.21 12.34
CA LEU A 203 12.90 -6.06 11.94
C LEU A 203 11.83 -6.44 10.91
N VAL A 204 12.21 -7.17 9.87
CA VAL A 204 11.28 -7.62 8.82
C VAL A 204 10.23 -8.57 9.39
N ASP A 205 10.64 -9.50 10.25
CA ASP A 205 9.73 -10.44 10.93
C ASP A 205 8.71 -9.69 11.80
N SER A 206 9.16 -8.72 12.59
CA SER A 206 8.27 -7.90 13.43
C SER A 206 7.25 -7.12 12.61
N LEU A 207 7.65 -6.54 11.47
CA LEU A 207 6.74 -5.83 10.58
C LEU A 207 5.76 -6.78 9.89
N GLY A 208 6.21 -7.97 9.54
CA GLY A 208 5.36 -9.03 9.00
C GLY A 208 4.28 -9.45 9.98
N GLU A 209 4.62 -9.66 11.26
CA GLU A 209 3.65 -9.99 12.31
C GLU A 209 2.62 -8.87 12.51
N ILE A 210 3.04 -7.61 12.60
CA ILE A 210 2.12 -6.46 12.71
C ILE A 210 1.16 -6.42 11.52
N PHE A 211 1.64 -6.70 10.32
CA PHE A 211 0.80 -6.73 9.14
C PHE A 211 -0.27 -7.85 9.25
N VAL A 212 0.15 -9.06 9.58
CA VAL A 212 -0.74 -10.22 9.75
C VAL A 212 -1.80 -9.96 10.82
N GLU A 213 -1.41 -9.41 11.98
CA GLU A 213 -2.32 -9.05 13.07
C GLU A 213 -3.38 -8.03 12.63
N ASN A 214 -2.95 -6.99 11.90
CA ASN A 214 -3.87 -5.99 11.39
C ASN A 214 -4.84 -6.58 10.35
N VAL A 215 -4.37 -7.42 9.44
CA VAL A 215 -5.24 -8.07 8.45
C VAL A 215 -6.21 -9.04 9.15
N ALA A 216 -5.76 -9.79 10.15
CA ALA A 216 -6.61 -10.67 10.95
C ALA A 216 -7.76 -9.88 11.61
N ARG A 217 -7.44 -8.77 12.29
CA ARG A 217 -8.43 -7.84 12.84
C ARG A 217 -9.38 -7.32 11.76
N ASN A 218 -8.84 -6.82 10.66
CA ASN A 218 -9.59 -6.18 9.59
C ASN A 218 -10.59 -7.13 8.92
N ARG A 219 -10.16 -8.39 8.71
CA ARG A 219 -10.98 -9.43 8.07
C ARG A 219 -11.82 -10.26 9.07
N GLY A 220 -11.67 -10.00 10.38
CA GLY A 220 -12.41 -10.72 11.43
C GLY A 220 -12.04 -12.20 11.52
N VAL A 221 -10.78 -12.54 11.27
CA VAL A 221 -10.23 -13.89 11.33
C VAL A 221 -9.09 -13.98 12.32
N THR A 222 -8.61 -15.19 12.64
CA THR A 222 -7.44 -15.36 13.52
C THR A 222 -6.12 -15.09 12.78
N VAL A 223 -5.07 -14.79 13.52
CA VAL A 223 -3.71 -14.63 13.00
C VAL A 223 -3.24 -15.92 12.29
N GLU A 224 -3.55 -17.07 12.89
CA GLU A 224 -3.23 -18.38 12.31
C GLU A 224 -3.93 -18.59 10.98
N HIS A 225 -5.21 -18.17 10.89
CA HIS A 225 -5.94 -18.24 9.63
C HIS A 225 -5.28 -17.43 8.52
N VAL A 226 -4.82 -16.20 8.81
CA VAL A 226 -4.09 -15.36 7.85
C VAL A 226 -2.80 -16.06 7.43
N LYS A 227 -2.01 -16.56 8.38
CA LYS A 227 -0.73 -17.24 8.11
C LYS A 227 -0.88 -18.49 7.25
N GLU A 228 -1.96 -19.23 7.43
CA GLU A 228 -2.17 -20.51 6.74
C GLU A 228 -2.90 -20.37 5.41
N ASN A 229 -3.90 -19.49 5.33
CA ASN A 229 -4.88 -19.47 4.23
C ASN A 229 -4.75 -18.25 3.31
N PHE A 230 -4.09 -17.17 3.75
CA PHE A 230 -3.95 -15.95 2.92
C PHE A 230 -2.68 -15.95 2.05
N GLY A 231 -2.24 -17.15 1.65
CA GLY A 231 -1.25 -17.35 0.59
C GLY A 231 0.21 -17.26 1.01
N LYS A 232 0.54 -17.03 2.29
CA LYS A 232 1.94 -16.99 2.79
C LYS A 232 2.83 -16.03 1.99
N GLY A 233 2.31 -14.84 1.68
CA GLY A 233 2.95 -13.85 0.81
C GLY A 233 2.62 -14.00 -0.69
N GLY A 234 1.83 -14.98 -1.08
CA GLY A 234 1.35 -15.18 -2.45
C GLY A 234 0.20 -14.25 -2.84
N LEU A 235 -0.24 -14.40 -4.08
CA LEU A 235 -1.28 -13.59 -4.72
C LEU A 235 -2.45 -14.45 -5.17
N PHE A 236 -3.65 -13.88 -5.10
CA PHE A 236 -4.89 -14.49 -5.56
C PHE A 236 -5.59 -13.57 -6.56
N VAL A 237 -6.23 -14.15 -7.56
CA VAL A 237 -6.95 -13.43 -8.61
C VAL A 237 -8.45 -13.59 -8.41
N GLY A 238 -9.19 -12.50 -8.50
CA GLY A 238 -10.65 -12.49 -8.58
C GLY A 238 -11.36 -13.45 -7.65
N LYS A 239 -11.96 -14.51 -8.17
CA LYS A 239 -12.71 -15.51 -7.41
C LYS A 239 -11.85 -16.29 -6.40
N ASP A 240 -10.57 -16.50 -6.69
CA ASP A 240 -9.67 -17.20 -5.76
C ASP A 240 -9.39 -16.34 -4.52
N ALA A 241 -9.29 -15.00 -4.69
CA ALA A 241 -9.19 -14.07 -3.57
C ALA A 241 -10.45 -14.10 -2.69
N VAL A 242 -11.65 -14.23 -3.28
CA VAL A 242 -12.90 -14.39 -2.53
C VAL A 242 -12.92 -15.73 -1.81
N SER A 243 -12.55 -16.82 -2.48
CA SER A 243 -12.52 -18.17 -1.89
C SER A 243 -11.55 -18.29 -0.71
N ALA A 244 -10.42 -17.56 -0.79
CA ALA A 244 -9.46 -17.49 0.30
C ALA A 244 -9.87 -16.55 1.44
N GLY A 245 -10.90 -15.72 1.28
CA GLY A 245 -11.38 -14.77 2.29
C GLY A 245 -10.68 -13.40 2.24
N LEU A 246 -9.88 -13.14 1.21
CA LEU A 246 -9.21 -11.85 1.01
C LEU A 246 -10.18 -10.77 0.49
N ALA A 247 -11.22 -11.15 -0.24
CA ALA A 247 -12.28 -10.27 -0.70
C ALA A 247 -13.65 -10.86 -0.34
N ASP A 248 -14.67 -10.02 -0.31
CA ASP A 248 -16.04 -10.44 0.06
C ASP A 248 -16.83 -10.92 -1.16
N ARG A 249 -16.56 -10.34 -2.32
CA ARG A 249 -17.16 -10.74 -3.59
C ARG A 249 -16.38 -10.22 -4.79
N VAL A 250 -16.64 -10.80 -5.95
CA VAL A 250 -16.26 -10.23 -7.25
C VAL A 250 -17.29 -9.18 -7.67
N GLY A 251 -16.85 -8.10 -8.31
CA GLY A 251 -17.74 -7.05 -8.83
C GLY A 251 -17.00 -6.02 -9.65
N THR A 252 -17.77 -5.12 -10.26
CA THR A 252 -17.26 -3.99 -11.04
C THR A 252 -17.29 -2.69 -10.22
N PHE A 253 -16.51 -1.71 -10.62
CA PHE A 253 -16.47 -0.39 -9.99
C PHE A 253 -17.87 0.26 -9.90
N GLU A 254 -18.63 0.23 -10.99
CA GLU A 254 -19.96 0.86 -11.05
C GLU A 254 -20.98 0.13 -10.15
N GLU A 255 -20.89 -1.20 -10.04
CA GLU A 255 -21.73 -1.96 -9.10
C GLU A 255 -21.41 -1.60 -7.65
N VAL A 256 -20.13 -1.44 -7.29
CA VAL A 256 -19.73 -1.02 -5.95
C VAL A 256 -20.25 0.39 -5.67
N LEU A 257 -20.08 1.33 -6.60
CA LEU A 257 -20.56 2.69 -6.45
C LEU A 257 -22.08 2.73 -6.31
N ALA A 258 -22.82 2.00 -7.11
CA ALA A 258 -24.29 1.92 -7.04
C ALA A 258 -24.77 1.33 -5.69
N SER A 259 -24.00 0.42 -5.10
CA SER A 259 -24.38 -0.26 -3.85
C SER A 259 -24.42 0.68 -2.62
N PHE A 260 -23.80 1.83 -2.67
CA PHE A 260 -23.91 2.85 -1.60
C PHE A 260 -25.32 3.43 -1.49
N SER A 261 -26.07 3.49 -2.60
CA SER A 261 -27.45 3.99 -2.61
C SER A 261 -28.42 3.03 -1.91
N THR A 262 -28.10 1.74 -1.89
CA THR A 262 -28.93 0.70 -1.25
C THR A 262 -28.57 0.49 0.22
N SER A 263 -27.34 0.77 0.63
CA SER A 263 -26.85 0.62 2.02
C SER A 263 -27.40 1.68 2.98
N ASN A 264 -27.89 2.83 2.49
CA ASN A 264 -28.46 3.90 3.33
C ASN A 264 -29.73 3.50 4.11
N ARG A 265 -30.26 2.29 3.96
CA ARG A 265 -31.41 1.83 4.74
C ARG A 265 -31.07 1.33 6.14
N ASN A 266 -29.79 1.05 6.45
CA ASN A 266 -29.37 0.42 7.70
C ASN A 266 -28.52 1.30 8.64
N TYR A 267 -28.03 2.43 8.18
CA TYR A 267 -27.36 3.41 9.04
C TYR A 267 -28.41 4.43 9.51
N GLY A 268 -29.21 3.98 10.48
CA GLY A 268 -30.24 4.81 11.11
C GLY A 268 -29.59 5.91 11.93
N VAL A 269 -30.11 7.10 11.74
CA VAL A 269 -29.90 8.29 12.56
C VAL A 269 -29.90 7.92 14.05
N LEU A 270 -28.76 8.11 14.72
CA LEU A 270 -28.69 8.30 16.17
C LEU A 270 -28.75 9.78 16.46
#